data_8e38d80e969b6fcbf7a95aae2cef53ac
#
_entry.id   8e38d80e969b6fcbf7a95aae2cef53ac
#
_cell.length_a   1.000
_cell.length_b   1.000
_cell.length_c   1.000
_cell.angle_alpha   90.00
_cell.angle_beta   90.00
_cell.angle_gamma   90.00
#
_symmetry.space_group_name_H-M   'P 1'
#
loop_
_entity.id
_entity.type
_entity.pdbx_description
1 polymer ?
#
loop_
_entity_poly.entity_id
_entity_poly.type
_entity_poly.pdbx_seq_one_letter_code
_entity_poly.pdbx_strand_id
1 'polypeptide(L)'
;MAINSRSSEDHLSKDVILSRITEYDIFRYYCSPFKELNSKFRSDLREDNSPTVSIIKWNDKLLYKDFGYEEHTFDCFSYVQYKYNVSFFDCLRIIDNDFNL
;
A
#
# COMPACT_ATOMS: atom_id res chain seq x y z
N MET A 1 -5.07 15.32 28.77
CA MET A 1 -4.67 15.14 28.12
C MET A 1 -5.08 14.68 27.28
N ALA A 2 -5.15 14.80 26.98
CA ALA A 2 -5.47 14.30 26.28
C ALA A 2 -4.89 13.73 25.71
N ILE A 3 -4.72 13.34 25.87
CA ILE A 3 -4.17 12.67 25.29
C ILE A 3 -4.68 12.40 24.21
N ASN A 4 -4.15 12.53 23.34
CA ASN A 4 -4.66 12.24 22.20
C ASN A 4 -4.86 10.82 22.08
N SER A 5 -5.84 10.45 21.40
CA SER A 5 -6.21 9.07 21.32
C SER A 5 -5.18 8.22 20.64
N ARG A 6 -4.34 8.83 19.86
CA ARG A 6 -3.34 8.09 19.14
C ARG A 6 -2.01 8.21 19.83
N SER A 7 -2.03 8.52 21.09
CA SER A 7 -0.78 8.69 21.80
C SER A 7 0.03 7.42 21.86
N SER A 8 -0.60 6.28 21.70
CA SER A 8 0.08 5.02 21.81
C SER A 8 0.14 4.32 20.48
N GLU A 9 1.30 3.97 20.03
CA GLU A 9 1.41 3.18 18.84
C GLU A 9 0.87 1.80 18.99
N ASP A 10 0.57 1.40 20.23
CA ASP A 10 -0.03 0.09 20.44
C ASP A 10 -1.33 -0.05 19.70
N HIS A 11 -1.95 1.07 19.35
CA HIS A 11 -3.22 1.04 18.66
C HIS A 11 -3.09 1.10 17.16
N LEU A 12 -1.87 1.22 16.66
CA LEU A 12 -1.66 1.33 15.24
C LEU A 12 -1.71 -0.05 14.60
N SER A 13 -2.63 -0.24 13.66
CA SER A 13 -2.82 -1.53 13.00
C SER A 13 -3.40 -1.28 11.62
N LYS A 14 -3.45 -2.35 10.81
CA LYS A 14 -4.13 -2.26 9.51
C LYS A 14 -5.56 -1.78 9.69
N ASP A 15 -6.27 -2.34 10.66
CA ASP A 15 -7.68 -2.00 10.86
C ASP A 15 -7.84 -0.54 11.21
N VAL A 16 -6.96 -0.01 12.04
CA VAL A 16 -7.02 1.40 12.41
C VAL A 16 -6.83 2.26 11.19
N ILE A 17 -5.84 1.95 10.38
CA ILE A 17 -5.57 2.73 9.18
C ILE A 17 -6.73 2.64 8.21
N LEU A 18 -7.24 1.42 7.98
CA LEU A 18 -8.32 1.24 7.00
C LEU A 18 -9.67 1.73 7.51
N SER A 19 -9.76 2.11 8.77
CA SER A 19 -10.96 2.79 9.26
C SER A 19 -10.95 4.26 8.84
N ARG A 20 -9.83 4.77 8.36
CA ARG A 20 -9.69 6.18 8.02
C ARG A 20 -9.47 6.42 6.54
N ILE A 21 -8.72 5.53 5.87
CA ILE A 21 -8.43 5.66 4.44
C ILE A 21 -8.62 4.30 3.81
N THR A 22 -8.71 4.29 2.49
CA THR A 22 -8.95 3.03 1.76
C THR A 22 -7.65 2.46 1.21
N GLU A 23 -7.71 1.19 0.83
CA GLU A 23 -6.59 0.57 0.15
C GLU A 23 -6.26 1.31 -1.15
N TYR A 24 -7.31 1.78 -1.82
CA TYR A 24 -7.12 2.56 -3.05
C TYR A 24 -6.30 3.81 -2.77
N ASP A 25 -6.62 4.52 -1.67
CA ASP A 25 -5.88 5.73 -1.31
C ASP A 25 -4.41 5.42 -1.09
N ILE A 26 -4.11 4.31 -0.44
CA ILE A 26 -2.74 3.94 -0.16
C ILE A 26 -1.98 3.67 -1.45
N PHE A 27 -2.57 2.87 -2.34
CA PHE A 27 -1.91 2.61 -3.62
C PHE A 27 -1.75 3.88 -4.46
N ARG A 28 -2.76 4.74 -4.47
CA ARG A 28 -2.66 5.98 -5.23
C ARG A 28 -1.54 6.88 -4.73
N TYR A 29 -1.35 6.90 -3.43
CA TYR A 29 -0.34 7.76 -2.84
C TYR A 29 1.09 7.27 -3.14
N TYR A 30 1.31 5.96 -3.00
CA TYR A 30 2.67 5.43 -3.09
C TYR A 30 3.05 4.90 -4.47
N CYS A 31 2.08 4.52 -5.27
CA CYS A 31 2.34 3.89 -6.56
C CYS A 31 2.01 4.88 -7.67
N SER A 32 2.99 5.71 -8.04
CA SER A 32 2.71 6.80 -8.97
C SER A 32 2.21 6.36 -10.34
N PRO A 33 2.61 5.22 -10.90
CA PRO A 33 2.06 4.84 -12.21
C PRO A 33 0.63 4.31 -12.14
N PHE A 34 0.10 4.06 -10.96
CA PHE A 34 -1.24 3.54 -10.82
C PHE A 34 -2.27 4.65 -11.02
N LYS A 35 -3.16 4.49 -11.98
CA LYS A 35 -4.21 5.47 -12.25
C LYS A 35 -5.60 4.95 -11.95
N GLU A 36 -5.88 3.71 -12.36
CA GLU A 36 -7.20 3.14 -12.12
C GLU A 36 -7.09 1.62 -12.08
N LEU A 37 -8.06 1.00 -11.44
CA LEU A 37 -8.07 -0.45 -11.28
C LEU A 37 -8.08 -1.13 -12.63
N ASN A 38 -7.40 -2.24 -12.73
CA ASN A 38 -7.37 -3.13 -13.89
C ASN A 38 -6.67 -2.56 -15.10
N SER A 39 -6.10 -1.36 -15.01
CA SER A 39 -5.28 -0.81 -16.08
C SER A 39 -3.86 -1.26 -15.85
N LYS A 40 -3.14 -1.52 -16.94
CA LYS A 40 -1.77 -1.99 -16.84
C LYS A 40 -0.80 -0.83 -16.84
N PHE A 41 0.27 -1.01 -16.06
CA PHE A 41 1.35 -0.02 -16.00
C PHE A 41 2.65 -0.74 -15.78
N ARG A 42 3.75 -0.03 -15.99
CA ARG A 42 5.07 -0.58 -15.77
C ARG A 42 5.34 -0.63 -14.28
N SER A 43 6.04 -1.68 -13.86
CA SER A 43 6.37 -1.83 -12.44
C SER A 43 7.21 -0.67 -11.95
N ASP A 44 6.90 -0.21 -10.74
CA ASP A 44 7.71 0.78 -10.04
C ASP A 44 8.63 0.10 -9.03
N LEU A 45 8.62 -1.24 -9.00
CA LEU A 45 9.43 -2.01 -8.04
C LEU A 45 10.61 -2.70 -8.69
N ARG A 46 10.65 -2.73 -10.03
CA ARG A 46 11.74 -3.38 -10.76
C ARG A 46 11.81 -2.75 -12.14
N GLU A 47 12.90 -3.03 -12.83
CA GLU A 47 12.97 -2.60 -14.22
C GLU A 47 11.97 -3.37 -15.04
N ASP A 48 11.21 -2.66 -15.86
CA ASP A 48 10.12 -3.26 -16.60
C ASP A 48 10.05 -2.62 -17.96
N ASN A 49 10.16 -3.43 -19.00
CA ASN A 49 10.14 -2.92 -20.38
C ASN A 49 8.75 -2.87 -20.96
N SER A 50 7.77 -3.42 -20.30
CA SER A 50 6.41 -3.37 -20.78
C SER A 50 5.46 -3.36 -19.59
N PRO A 51 4.24 -2.84 -19.80
CA PRO A 51 3.30 -2.72 -18.69
C PRO A 51 2.73 -4.08 -18.33
N THR A 52 3.19 -4.63 -17.21
CA THR A 52 2.76 -5.93 -16.74
C THR A 52 2.06 -5.90 -15.40
N VAL A 53 1.93 -4.74 -14.78
CA VAL A 53 1.35 -4.64 -13.45
C VAL A 53 -0.06 -4.08 -13.51
N SER A 54 -0.94 -4.59 -12.67
CA SER A 54 -2.27 -4.00 -12.45
C SER A 54 -2.57 -4.04 -10.97
N ILE A 55 -3.37 -3.08 -10.52
CA ILE A 55 -3.99 -3.16 -9.21
C ILE A 55 -5.37 -3.73 -9.44
N ILE A 56 -5.64 -4.88 -8.83
CA ILE A 56 -6.88 -5.61 -9.08
C ILE A 56 -7.60 -5.84 -7.75
N LYS A 57 -8.89 -6.10 -7.84
CA LYS A 57 -9.68 -6.43 -6.67
C LYS A 57 -9.73 -7.94 -6.52
N TRP A 58 -9.42 -8.43 -5.32
CA TRP A 58 -9.41 -9.86 -5.05
C TRP A 58 -9.92 -10.09 -3.63
N ASN A 59 -11.05 -10.78 -3.49
CA ASN A 59 -11.61 -11.11 -2.17
C ASN A 59 -11.72 -9.88 -1.28
N ASP A 60 -12.35 -8.84 -1.78
CA ASP A 60 -12.62 -7.62 -1.04
C ASP A 60 -11.39 -6.82 -0.66
N LYS A 61 -10.26 -7.08 -1.29
CA LYS A 61 -9.08 -6.27 -1.07
C LYS A 61 -8.44 -5.96 -2.40
N LEU A 62 -7.53 -5.01 -2.41
CA LEU A 62 -6.81 -4.66 -3.63
C LEU A 62 -5.43 -5.28 -3.59
N LEU A 63 -4.99 -5.76 -4.74
CA LEU A 63 -3.67 -6.34 -4.88
C LEU A 63 -2.91 -5.69 -6.02
N TYR A 64 -1.66 -5.40 -5.75
CA TYR A 64 -0.67 -5.06 -6.77
C TYR A 64 -0.19 -6.39 -7.32
N LYS A 65 -0.44 -6.64 -8.59
CA LYS A 65 -0.04 -7.92 -9.16
C LYS A 65 0.76 -7.69 -10.42
N ASP A 66 1.98 -8.20 -10.43
CA ASP A 66 2.87 -8.10 -11.58
C ASP A 66 2.78 -9.40 -12.36
N PHE A 67 2.09 -9.37 -13.48
CA PHE A 67 1.90 -10.56 -14.31
C PHE A 67 3.18 -10.97 -15.02
N GLY A 68 4.19 -10.11 -15.03
CA GLY A 68 5.49 -10.45 -15.58
C GLY A 68 6.47 -10.94 -14.53
N TYR A 69 6.10 -10.86 -13.26
CA TYR A 69 6.98 -11.28 -12.17
C TYR A 69 6.10 -11.58 -10.96
N GLU A 70 5.61 -12.81 -10.91
CA GLU A 70 4.54 -13.14 -9.96
C GLU A 70 4.92 -13.02 -8.51
N GLU A 71 6.22 -13.02 -8.20
CA GLU A 71 6.65 -12.83 -6.82
C GLU A 71 6.24 -11.46 -6.30
N HIS A 72 5.99 -10.52 -7.20
CA HIS A 72 5.49 -9.20 -6.81
C HIS A 72 3.98 -9.21 -6.82
N THR A 73 3.40 -9.80 -5.78
CA THR A 73 1.97 -9.78 -5.55
C THR A 73 1.78 -9.32 -4.12
N PHE A 74 1.22 -8.12 -3.93
CA PHE A 74 1.20 -7.47 -2.63
C PHE A 74 -0.15 -6.83 -2.36
N ASP A 75 -0.62 -6.89 -1.11
CA ASP A 75 -1.66 -5.96 -0.69
C ASP A 75 -0.99 -4.61 -0.46
N CYS A 76 -1.77 -3.60 -0.10
CA CYS A 76 -1.21 -2.25 -0.02
C CYS A 76 -0.13 -2.12 1.06
N PHE A 77 -0.29 -2.84 2.16
CA PHE A 77 0.70 -2.77 3.23
C PHE A 77 1.99 -3.49 2.86
N SER A 78 1.87 -4.68 2.30
CA SER A 78 3.04 -5.41 1.83
C SER A 78 3.77 -4.66 0.74
N TYR A 79 3.01 -3.98 -0.12
CA TYR A 79 3.58 -3.18 -1.18
C TYR A 79 4.46 -2.07 -0.60
N VAL A 80 3.95 -1.33 0.38
CA VAL A 80 4.72 -0.25 0.99
C VAL A 80 5.94 -0.81 1.71
N GLN A 81 5.75 -1.93 2.40
CA GLN A 81 6.85 -2.59 3.09
C GLN A 81 7.97 -2.94 2.12
N TYR A 82 7.62 -3.55 1.01
CA TYR A 82 8.60 -3.97 0.04
C TYR A 82 9.27 -2.76 -0.62
N LYS A 83 8.47 -1.79 -0.99
CA LYS A 83 8.97 -0.62 -1.71
C LYS A 83 10.02 0.13 -0.90
N TYR A 84 9.79 0.28 0.38
CA TYR A 84 10.70 1.03 1.23
C TYR A 84 11.60 0.15 2.07
N ASN A 85 11.46 -1.17 1.93
CA ASN A 85 12.30 -2.13 2.63
C ASN A 85 12.27 -1.90 4.14
N VAL A 86 11.09 -1.89 4.69
CA VAL A 86 10.90 -1.63 6.12
C VAL A 86 10.07 -2.74 6.75
N SER A 87 10.07 -2.77 8.08
CA SER A 87 9.26 -3.72 8.81
C SER A 87 7.78 -3.38 8.66
N PHE A 88 6.93 -4.34 9.02
CA PHE A 88 5.50 -4.10 8.97
C PHE A 88 5.10 -2.94 9.87
N PHE A 89 5.67 -2.90 11.07
CA PHE A 89 5.34 -1.84 12.01
C PHE A 89 5.77 -0.47 11.48
N ASP A 90 6.96 -0.39 10.91
CA ASP A 90 7.42 0.86 10.31
C ASP A 90 6.56 1.25 9.12
N CYS A 91 6.08 0.28 8.37
CA CYS A 91 5.17 0.52 7.26
C CYS A 91 3.91 1.23 7.77
N LEU A 92 3.34 0.73 8.85
CA LEU A 92 2.15 1.36 9.43
C LEU A 92 2.43 2.80 9.87
N ARG A 93 3.60 3.03 10.44
CA ARG A 93 3.97 4.37 10.90
C ARG A 93 4.17 5.31 9.72
N ILE A 94 4.76 4.83 8.65
CA ILE A 94 4.95 5.63 7.45
C ILE A 94 3.60 6.08 6.90
N ILE A 95 2.67 5.15 6.79
CA ILE A 95 1.35 5.47 6.26
C ILE A 95 0.61 6.43 7.18
N ASP A 96 0.66 6.15 8.48
CA ASP A 96 0.04 7.01 9.48
C ASP A 96 0.56 8.43 9.36
N ASN A 97 1.85 8.58 9.22
CA ASN A 97 2.49 9.87 9.16
C ASN A 97 2.18 10.59 7.84
N ASP A 98 2.29 9.88 6.72
CA ASP A 98 2.09 10.50 5.42
C ASP A 98 0.66 10.96 5.20
N PHE A 99 -0.30 10.24 5.74
CA PHE A 99 -1.71 10.60 5.61
C PHE A 99 -2.20 11.44 6.77
N ASN A 100 -1.34 11.67 7.76
CA ASN A 100 -1.68 12.51 8.90
C ASN A 100 -2.90 11.96 9.64
N LEU A 101 -2.87 10.69 9.92
CA LEU A 101 -4.02 10.04 10.57
C LEU A 101 -3.97 10.18 12.14
#